data_e48d7a5373952a999a2aba261abb65b0
#
_entry.id   e48d7a5373952a999a2aba261abb65b0
#
_cell.length_a   1.000
_cell.length_b   1.000
_cell.length_c   1.000
_cell.angle_alpha   90.00
_cell.angle_beta   90.00
_cell.angle_gamma   90.00
#
_symmetry.space_group_name_H-M   'P 1'
#
loop_
_entity.id
_entity.type
_entity.pdbx_description
1 polymer ?
#
loop_
_entity_poly.entity_id
_entity_poly.type
_entity_poly.pdbx_seq_one_letter_code
_entity_poly.pdbx_strand_id
1 'polypeptide(L)'
;TATVLPEWLAGQYKDAAKGDLVLVDYKYDDVDPEFTGEDLYSQDFESVTVNEDIVLEGWEQVTLKGDRKWQGKNYSSNGYAQFSANGFEGEVDTWLVSPAVAVTSKDAGLSFDIKFGYYNADCLDVLVSDTYAGNGSIDMAQWTSVKDQFTFPEGPANGYNDNFVNVGKAGLEAYNGKSVYVAFRYVGEGPKAKTTTVQLDNVSISSAVLAPTNEKPYNALYQFDGTAWKVKEDSRLVVVTPADYDAMGSPGSHDNFSTSDAPENYLPQFLAQKFPYAQEGDSKAVMYKYYNKVTTMEVDEYLFKEGTWVLNNNIELKEKVNFVHNGTCLLYTSPSPRDPKTS
;
A
#
# COMPACT_ATOMS: atom_id res chain seq x y z
N THR A 1 3.94 11.24 5.14
CA THR A 1 5.33 10.75 5.04
C THR A 1 6.08 10.88 6.36
N ALA A 2 5.97 12.01 7.10
CA ALA A 2 6.73 12.24 8.34
C ALA A 2 6.48 11.21 9.46
N THR A 3 5.32 10.56 9.47
CA THR A 3 4.96 9.49 10.43
C THR A 3 5.07 8.10 9.82
N VAL A 4 4.62 7.92 8.61
CA VAL A 4 4.50 6.60 7.95
C VAL A 4 5.87 5.98 7.64
N LEU A 5 6.82 6.75 7.05
CA LEU A 5 8.13 6.20 6.68
C LEU A 5 8.97 5.75 7.89
N PRO A 6 9.04 6.49 9.01
CA PRO A 6 9.73 6.01 10.22
C PRO A 6 9.18 4.69 10.77
N GLU A 7 7.86 4.53 10.81
CA GLU A 7 7.20 3.29 11.27
C GLU A 7 7.47 2.12 10.32
N TRP A 8 7.36 2.36 9.02
CA TRP A 8 7.69 1.37 7.99
C TRP A 8 9.15 0.92 8.10
N LEU A 9 10.10 1.87 8.22
CA LEU A 9 11.52 1.56 8.40
C LEU A 9 11.78 0.73 9.66
N ALA A 10 11.12 1.03 10.77
CA ALA A 10 11.23 0.25 11.99
C ALA A 10 10.75 -1.20 11.80
N GLY A 11 9.73 -1.40 10.98
CA GLY A 11 9.25 -2.74 10.60
C GLY A 11 10.23 -3.50 9.71
N GLN A 12 10.90 -2.81 8.76
CA GLN A 12 11.85 -3.42 7.82
C GLN A 12 13.22 -3.71 8.46
N TYR A 13 13.71 -2.83 9.33
CA TYR A 13 15.05 -2.88 9.90
C TYR A 13 15.00 -3.05 11.42
N LYS A 14 14.53 -4.21 11.87
CA LYS A 14 14.34 -4.54 13.29
C LYS A 14 15.66 -4.57 14.11
N ASP A 15 16.77 -4.84 13.43
CA ASP A 15 18.10 -4.94 14.06
C ASP A 15 18.95 -3.68 13.82
N ALA A 16 18.33 -2.57 13.50
CA ALA A 16 19.02 -1.32 13.24
C ALA A 16 19.82 -0.87 14.47
N ALA A 17 21.07 -0.48 14.25
CA ALA A 17 21.94 0.09 15.27
C ALA A 17 21.90 1.62 15.22
N LYS A 18 22.14 2.26 16.37
CA LYS A 18 22.23 3.71 16.42
C LYS A 18 23.30 4.23 15.46
N GLY A 19 22.90 5.12 14.56
CA GLY A 19 23.75 5.71 13.53
C GLY A 19 23.55 5.13 12.15
N ASP A 20 22.82 4.01 12.00
CA ASP A 20 22.50 3.44 10.71
C ASP A 20 21.75 4.44 9.83
N LEU A 21 22.06 4.42 8.54
CA LEU A 21 21.52 5.34 7.54
C LEU A 21 20.80 4.56 6.45
N VAL A 22 19.66 5.06 6.03
CA VAL A 22 18.88 4.52 4.91
C VAL A 22 18.42 5.67 4.02
N LEU A 23 18.73 5.62 2.73
CA LEU A 23 18.10 6.48 1.73
C LEU A 23 16.82 5.78 1.25
N VAL A 24 15.69 6.47 1.38
CA VAL A 24 14.38 5.99 0.94
C VAL A 24 13.98 6.75 -0.30
N ASP A 25 13.80 6.04 -1.41
CA ASP A 25 13.14 6.55 -2.61
C ASP A 25 11.64 6.22 -2.51
N TYR A 26 10.78 7.21 -2.72
CA TYR A 26 9.33 7.03 -2.65
C TYR A 26 8.62 7.95 -3.64
N LYS A 27 7.40 7.59 -3.99
CA LYS A 27 6.51 8.48 -4.71
C LYS A 27 5.55 9.13 -3.73
N TYR A 28 5.26 10.38 -3.94
CA TYR A 28 4.34 11.16 -3.12
C TYR A 28 3.47 12.06 -3.98
N ASP A 29 2.19 12.07 -3.66
CA ASP A 29 1.24 13.04 -4.15
C ASP A 29 0.82 13.93 -2.97
N ASP A 30 0.79 15.23 -3.16
CA ASP A 30 0.38 16.23 -2.16
C ASP A 30 -1.14 16.49 -2.21
N VAL A 31 -1.84 15.85 -3.13
CA VAL A 31 -3.29 15.92 -3.28
C VAL A 31 -3.88 14.60 -2.80
N ASP A 32 -4.92 14.68 -1.97
CA ASP A 32 -5.66 13.48 -1.59
C ASP A 32 -6.28 12.83 -2.84
N PRO A 33 -6.29 11.48 -2.91
CA PRO A 33 -6.86 10.78 -4.04
C PRO A 33 -8.32 11.19 -4.26
N GLU A 34 -8.64 11.65 -5.45
CA GLU A 34 -10.03 11.92 -5.85
C GLU A 34 -10.57 10.74 -6.66
N PHE A 35 -11.80 10.34 -6.33
CA PHE A 35 -12.54 9.40 -7.15
C PHE A 35 -13.43 10.14 -8.13
N THR A 36 -13.35 9.74 -9.39
CA THR A 36 -14.26 10.24 -10.45
C THR A 36 -15.23 9.12 -10.84
N GLY A 37 -16.50 9.46 -11.03
CA GLY A 37 -17.54 8.51 -11.41
C GLY A 37 -18.75 8.57 -10.48
N GLU A 38 -19.63 7.59 -10.59
CA GLU A 38 -20.89 7.53 -9.87
C GLU A 38 -20.91 6.32 -8.92
N ASP A 39 -21.46 6.52 -7.74
CA ASP A 39 -21.86 5.44 -6.85
C ASP A 39 -23.22 4.92 -7.32
N LEU A 40 -23.22 3.70 -7.82
CA LEU A 40 -24.44 3.03 -8.29
C LEU A 40 -25.20 2.35 -7.14
N TYR A 41 -24.48 1.89 -6.15
CA TYR A 41 -25.00 1.25 -4.95
C TYR A 41 -23.98 1.24 -3.83
N SER A 42 -24.42 1.42 -2.59
CA SER A 42 -23.60 1.23 -1.38
C SER A 42 -24.40 0.65 -0.22
N GLN A 43 -23.76 -0.17 0.60
CA GLN A 43 -24.27 -0.70 1.86
C GLN A 43 -23.15 -0.79 2.89
N ASP A 44 -23.27 -0.03 3.96
CA ASP A 44 -22.30 0.07 5.07
C ASP A 44 -22.70 -0.75 6.31
N PHE A 45 -23.83 -1.44 6.26
CA PHE A 45 -24.39 -2.24 7.36
C PHE A 45 -24.54 -1.52 8.71
N GLU A 46 -24.45 -0.19 8.78
CA GLU A 46 -24.56 0.56 10.03
C GLU A 46 -25.97 0.49 10.66
N SER A 47 -26.97 0.19 9.83
CA SER A 47 -28.39 0.08 10.27
C SER A 47 -28.81 -1.32 10.73
N VAL A 48 -27.90 -2.32 10.74
CA VAL A 48 -28.25 -3.70 11.15
C VAL A 48 -28.52 -3.80 12.65
N THR A 49 -29.46 -4.67 13.03
CA THR A 49 -29.70 -5.00 14.42
C THR A 49 -28.63 -5.98 14.92
N VAL A 50 -27.95 -5.62 15.99
CA VAL A 50 -26.82 -6.40 16.52
C VAL A 50 -27.29 -7.75 17.04
N ASN A 51 -26.62 -8.82 16.61
CA ASN A 51 -26.89 -10.24 16.94
C ASN A 51 -28.20 -10.80 16.38
N GLU A 52 -28.86 -10.10 15.49
CA GLU A 52 -30.02 -10.61 14.78
C GLU A 52 -29.71 -10.91 13.31
N ASP A 53 -30.55 -11.68 12.65
CA ASP A 53 -30.45 -11.92 11.21
C ASP A 53 -30.54 -10.61 10.46
N ILE A 54 -29.74 -10.46 9.40
CA ILE A 54 -29.75 -9.25 8.59
C ILE A 54 -31.12 -9.11 7.91
N VAL A 55 -31.75 -7.96 8.15
CA VAL A 55 -32.96 -7.50 7.48
C VAL A 55 -32.69 -6.10 6.95
N LEU A 56 -32.39 -6.00 5.66
CA LEU A 56 -32.11 -4.74 4.96
C LEU A 56 -33.00 -4.67 3.71
N GLU A 57 -33.40 -3.45 3.33
CA GLU A 57 -34.27 -3.27 2.18
C GLU A 57 -33.67 -3.82 0.90
N GLY A 58 -34.37 -4.73 0.25
CA GLY A 58 -33.98 -5.38 -0.99
C GLY A 58 -32.92 -6.48 -0.84
N TRP A 59 -32.33 -6.69 0.34
CA TRP A 59 -31.44 -7.81 0.58
C TRP A 59 -32.23 -9.10 0.88
N GLU A 60 -31.74 -10.21 0.37
CA GLU A 60 -32.31 -11.53 0.61
C GLU A 60 -31.31 -12.44 1.32
N GLN A 61 -31.81 -13.28 2.21
CA GLN A 61 -31.03 -14.37 2.78
C GLN A 61 -31.62 -15.71 2.37
N VAL A 62 -30.84 -16.52 1.65
CA VAL A 62 -31.23 -17.83 1.19
C VAL A 62 -30.33 -18.89 1.81
N THR A 63 -30.91 -19.91 2.43
CA THR A 63 -30.20 -21.08 2.97
C THR A 63 -30.50 -22.30 2.16
N LEU A 64 -29.47 -22.91 1.57
CA LEU A 64 -29.58 -24.16 0.83
C LEU A 64 -29.29 -25.38 1.71
N LYS A 65 -28.43 -25.18 2.74
CA LYS A 65 -28.13 -26.15 3.79
C LYS A 65 -28.06 -25.48 5.14
N GLY A 66 -28.58 -26.12 6.16
CA GLY A 66 -28.74 -25.55 7.48
C GLY A 66 -29.83 -24.48 7.54
N ASP A 67 -29.93 -23.79 8.68
CA ASP A 67 -30.93 -22.75 8.95
C ASP A 67 -30.31 -21.45 9.44
N ARG A 68 -28.97 -21.43 9.67
CA ARG A 68 -28.27 -20.24 10.15
C ARG A 68 -28.13 -19.21 9.02
N LYS A 69 -28.36 -17.96 9.39
CA LYS A 69 -28.30 -16.81 8.49
C LYS A 69 -27.16 -15.86 8.85
N TRP A 70 -26.83 -14.97 7.96
CA TRP A 70 -25.93 -13.85 8.24
C TRP A 70 -26.53 -12.91 9.29
N GLN A 71 -25.73 -12.50 10.22
CA GLN A 71 -26.15 -11.64 11.34
C GLN A 71 -25.49 -10.28 11.29
N GLY A 72 -26.22 -9.27 11.72
CA GLY A 72 -25.67 -7.96 12.03
C GLY A 72 -24.78 -8.04 13.27
N LYS A 73 -23.63 -7.38 13.21
CA LYS A 73 -22.71 -7.19 14.34
C LYS A 73 -22.27 -5.75 14.41
N ASN A 74 -21.77 -5.36 15.58
CA ASN A 74 -21.15 -4.04 15.76
C ASN A 74 -19.94 -4.17 16.67
N TYR A 75 -18.87 -3.51 16.31
CA TYR A 75 -17.67 -3.37 17.13
C TYR A 75 -17.04 -2.00 16.94
N SER A 76 -16.77 -1.29 18.05
CA SER A 76 -16.20 0.07 18.03
C SER A 76 -16.99 1.07 17.19
N SER A 77 -18.33 1.00 17.28
CA SER A 77 -19.28 1.83 16.49
C SER A 77 -19.27 1.57 14.99
N ASN A 78 -18.76 0.43 14.52
CA ASN A 78 -18.84 -0.02 13.14
C ASN A 78 -19.80 -1.20 13.05
N GLY A 79 -20.86 -1.06 12.27
CA GLY A 79 -21.82 -2.12 11.92
C GLY A 79 -21.29 -2.96 10.77
N TYR A 80 -21.53 -4.27 10.75
CA TYR A 80 -21.11 -5.16 9.66
C TYR A 80 -21.93 -6.45 9.62
N ALA A 81 -21.89 -7.13 8.49
CA ALA A 81 -22.48 -8.46 8.34
C ALA A 81 -21.48 -9.54 8.75
N GLN A 82 -21.92 -10.55 9.50
CA GLN A 82 -21.07 -11.66 9.92
C GLN A 82 -21.73 -13.00 9.68
N PHE A 83 -20.93 -13.98 9.26
CA PHE A 83 -21.30 -15.39 9.29
C PHE A 83 -20.15 -16.27 9.78
N SER A 84 -20.50 -17.35 10.48
CA SER A 84 -19.59 -18.43 10.86
C SER A 84 -20.39 -19.72 11.12
N ALA A 85 -19.86 -20.87 10.66
CA ALA A 85 -20.42 -22.19 10.98
C ALA A 85 -19.96 -22.70 12.37
N ASN A 86 -19.17 -21.95 13.12
CA ASN A 86 -18.71 -22.36 14.44
C ASN A 86 -19.91 -22.64 15.39
N GLY A 87 -19.87 -23.80 16.03
CA GLY A 87 -20.96 -24.22 16.94
C GLY A 87 -22.28 -24.58 16.24
N PHE A 88 -22.32 -24.68 14.91
CA PHE A 88 -23.44 -25.27 14.19
C PHE A 88 -23.19 -26.77 13.97
N GLU A 89 -24.20 -27.58 13.97
CA GLU A 89 -24.05 -29.00 13.70
C GLU A 89 -24.37 -29.31 12.23
N GLY A 90 -23.35 -29.76 11.49
CA GLY A 90 -23.47 -30.18 10.08
C GLY A 90 -23.06 -29.10 9.07
N GLU A 91 -23.50 -29.33 7.84
CA GLU A 91 -23.18 -28.46 6.70
C GLU A 91 -24.05 -27.19 6.68
N VAL A 92 -23.44 -26.10 6.25
CA VAL A 92 -24.13 -24.84 5.95
C VAL A 92 -23.83 -24.40 4.52
N ASP A 93 -24.82 -23.87 3.83
CA ASP A 93 -24.71 -23.20 2.54
C ASP A 93 -25.75 -22.07 2.55
N THR A 94 -25.28 -20.87 2.81
CA THR A 94 -26.10 -19.68 3.01
C THR A 94 -25.63 -18.52 2.14
N TRP A 95 -26.56 -17.76 1.65
CA TRP A 95 -26.40 -16.68 0.71
C TRP A 95 -26.95 -15.39 1.29
N LEU A 96 -26.15 -14.33 1.20
CA LEU A 96 -26.59 -12.96 1.42
C LEU A 96 -26.57 -12.27 0.07
N VAL A 97 -27.76 -11.96 -0.48
CA VAL A 97 -27.94 -11.46 -1.84
C VAL A 97 -28.37 -10.00 -1.80
N SER A 98 -27.68 -9.15 -2.54
CA SER A 98 -27.98 -7.72 -2.66
C SER A 98 -29.29 -7.45 -3.39
N PRO A 99 -29.84 -6.23 -3.30
CA PRO A 99 -30.82 -5.75 -4.27
C PRO A 99 -30.29 -5.80 -5.71
N ALA A 100 -31.19 -5.73 -6.68
CA ALA A 100 -30.82 -5.54 -8.08
C ALA A 100 -30.21 -4.15 -8.28
N VAL A 101 -29.01 -4.09 -8.84
CA VAL A 101 -28.30 -2.83 -9.11
C VAL A 101 -28.11 -2.65 -10.61
N ALA A 102 -28.55 -1.53 -11.15
CA ALA A 102 -28.34 -1.20 -12.56
C ALA A 102 -26.88 -0.81 -12.83
N VAL A 103 -26.21 -1.55 -13.70
CA VAL A 103 -24.84 -1.28 -14.14
C VAL A 103 -24.90 -0.34 -15.33
N THR A 104 -24.73 0.96 -15.09
CA THR A 104 -24.88 2.04 -16.09
C THR A 104 -23.58 2.43 -16.76
N SER A 105 -22.44 1.88 -16.33
CA SER A 105 -21.12 2.18 -16.85
C SER A 105 -20.31 0.91 -17.10
N LYS A 106 -19.53 0.89 -18.18
CA LYS A 106 -18.53 -0.16 -18.44
C LYS A 106 -17.40 -0.20 -17.40
N ASP A 107 -17.15 0.92 -16.72
CA ASP A 107 -16.11 1.05 -15.70
C ASP A 107 -16.66 0.70 -14.30
N ALA A 108 -17.93 0.26 -14.23
CA ALA A 108 -18.52 -0.18 -12.97
C ALA A 108 -17.82 -1.43 -12.44
N GLY A 109 -17.74 -1.51 -11.13
CA GLY A 109 -17.20 -2.69 -10.45
C GLY A 109 -17.69 -2.79 -9.02
N LEU A 110 -17.66 -4.02 -8.52
CA LEU A 110 -17.98 -4.39 -7.15
C LEU A 110 -16.74 -4.26 -6.29
N SER A 111 -16.89 -3.66 -5.12
CA SER A 111 -15.87 -3.59 -4.06
C SER A 111 -16.53 -3.82 -2.71
N PHE A 112 -15.78 -4.27 -1.73
CA PHE A 112 -16.22 -4.42 -0.35
C PHE A 112 -15.02 -4.53 0.59
N ASP A 113 -15.28 -4.39 1.89
CA ASP A 113 -14.29 -4.60 2.93
C ASP A 113 -14.54 -5.92 3.63
N ILE A 114 -13.47 -6.63 3.99
CA ILE A 114 -13.55 -7.93 4.64
C ILE A 114 -12.60 -8.02 5.83
N LYS A 115 -13.03 -8.82 6.80
CA LYS A 115 -12.22 -9.22 7.94
C LYS A 115 -12.49 -10.68 8.27
N PHE A 116 -11.44 -11.47 8.42
CA PHE A 116 -11.55 -12.86 8.83
C PHE A 116 -11.25 -13.05 10.30
N GLY A 117 -11.88 -14.06 10.89
CA GLY A 117 -11.56 -14.53 12.22
C GLY A 117 -11.51 -16.05 12.27
N TYR A 118 -10.65 -16.60 13.13
CA TYR A 118 -10.51 -18.04 13.35
C TYR A 118 -10.45 -18.84 12.04
N TYR A 119 -9.61 -18.38 11.13
CA TYR A 119 -9.53 -18.90 9.78
C TYR A 119 -9.03 -20.35 9.78
N ASN A 120 -9.84 -21.26 9.29
CA ASN A 120 -9.48 -22.67 9.19
C ASN A 120 -9.83 -23.32 7.83
N ALA A 121 -10.60 -22.63 7.01
CA ALA A 121 -10.93 -23.02 5.66
C ALA A 121 -11.38 -21.81 4.85
N ASP A 122 -11.28 -21.90 3.53
CA ASP A 122 -11.93 -20.98 2.62
C ASP A 122 -13.43 -21.30 2.54
N CYS A 123 -14.25 -20.40 3.09
CA CYS A 123 -15.69 -20.59 3.22
C CYS A 123 -16.53 -19.61 2.38
N LEU A 124 -15.89 -18.56 1.81
CA LEU A 124 -16.61 -17.48 1.12
C LEU A 124 -16.47 -17.60 -0.39
N ASP A 125 -17.55 -17.44 -1.11
CA ASP A 125 -17.58 -17.14 -2.54
C ASP A 125 -18.33 -15.83 -2.79
N VAL A 126 -17.97 -15.10 -3.85
CA VAL A 126 -18.60 -13.86 -4.28
C VAL A 126 -19.08 -14.04 -5.72
N LEU A 127 -20.39 -13.91 -5.91
CA LEU A 127 -21.01 -14.24 -7.18
C LEU A 127 -21.87 -13.07 -7.69
N VAL A 128 -22.02 -13.02 -9.01
CA VAL A 128 -22.84 -12.01 -9.70
C VAL A 128 -23.83 -12.73 -10.62
N SER A 129 -25.06 -12.23 -10.70
CA SER A 129 -26.07 -12.72 -11.63
C SER A 129 -26.85 -11.56 -12.25
N ASP A 130 -27.06 -11.60 -13.57
CA ASP A 130 -27.98 -10.73 -14.32
C ASP A 130 -29.29 -11.43 -14.71
N THR A 131 -29.48 -12.69 -14.27
CA THR A 131 -30.62 -13.50 -14.58
C THR A 131 -31.39 -14.06 -13.36
N TYR A 132 -30.84 -13.84 -12.15
CA TYR A 132 -31.57 -14.17 -10.92
C TYR A 132 -32.84 -13.33 -10.80
N ALA A 133 -33.92 -13.96 -10.35
CA ALA A 133 -35.25 -13.35 -10.36
C ALA A 133 -35.61 -12.57 -9.09
N GLY A 134 -34.72 -12.53 -8.08
CA GLY A 134 -35.01 -11.86 -6.80
C GLY A 134 -36.16 -12.53 -6.04
N ASN A 135 -36.21 -13.86 -6.02
CA ASN A 135 -37.34 -14.62 -5.48
C ASN A 135 -36.96 -15.68 -4.43
N GLY A 136 -35.74 -15.62 -3.92
CA GLY A 136 -35.21 -16.56 -2.93
C GLY A 136 -34.90 -17.95 -3.47
N SER A 137 -34.97 -18.19 -4.78
CA SER A 137 -34.70 -19.49 -5.40
C SER A 137 -33.37 -19.47 -6.15
N ILE A 138 -32.36 -20.11 -5.58
CA ILE A 138 -31.01 -20.15 -6.16
C ILE A 138 -30.89 -21.30 -7.17
N ASP A 139 -30.62 -20.96 -8.43
CA ASP A 139 -30.08 -21.86 -9.44
C ASP A 139 -28.64 -21.48 -9.72
N MET A 140 -27.69 -22.34 -9.37
CA MET A 140 -26.26 -22.09 -9.53
C MET A 140 -25.84 -21.75 -10.96
N ALA A 141 -26.59 -22.24 -11.97
CA ALA A 141 -26.29 -21.93 -13.38
C ALA A 141 -26.47 -20.42 -13.74
N GLN A 142 -27.21 -19.70 -12.91
CA GLN A 142 -27.44 -18.24 -13.10
C GLN A 142 -26.37 -17.37 -12.50
N TRP A 143 -25.42 -17.93 -11.75
CA TRP A 143 -24.44 -17.19 -10.98
C TRP A 143 -23.03 -17.42 -11.50
N THR A 144 -22.26 -16.34 -11.60
CA THR A 144 -20.86 -16.38 -12.00
C THR A 144 -20.00 -15.93 -10.81
N SER A 145 -19.05 -16.76 -10.38
CA SER A 145 -18.09 -16.36 -9.35
C SER A 145 -17.15 -15.31 -9.92
N VAL A 146 -16.96 -14.24 -9.15
CA VAL A 146 -16.00 -13.16 -9.41
C VAL A 146 -14.94 -13.10 -8.34
N LYS A 147 -14.88 -14.09 -7.47
CA LYS A 147 -14.00 -14.16 -6.32
C LYS A 147 -12.53 -13.97 -6.68
N ASP A 148 -12.07 -14.56 -7.77
CA ASP A 148 -10.67 -14.52 -8.20
C ASP A 148 -10.20 -13.12 -8.64
N GLN A 149 -11.11 -12.16 -8.79
CA GLN A 149 -10.79 -10.78 -9.11
C GLN A 149 -10.42 -9.94 -7.87
N PHE A 150 -10.58 -10.50 -6.67
CA PHE A 150 -10.31 -9.82 -5.41
C PHE A 150 -9.01 -10.30 -4.76
N THR A 151 -8.41 -9.44 -3.96
CA THR A 151 -7.27 -9.78 -3.12
C THR A 151 -7.71 -9.85 -1.66
N PHE A 152 -7.82 -11.06 -1.13
CA PHE A 152 -8.23 -11.28 0.25
C PHE A 152 -7.03 -11.21 1.20
N PRO A 153 -7.20 -10.67 2.42
CA PRO A 153 -6.17 -10.74 3.44
C PRO A 153 -5.97 -12.18 3.93
N GLU A 154 -4.79 -12.47 4.45
CA GLU A 154 -4.58 -13.71 5.19
C GLU A 154 -5.41 -13.71 6.47
N GLY A 155 -6.15 -14.78 6.71
CA GLY A 155 -6.95 -14.93 7.92
C GLY A 155 -6.12 -15.56 9.07
N PRO A 156 -6.15 -15.00 10.29
CA PRO A 156 -5.47 -15.59 11.43
C PRO A 156 -6.17 -16.89 11.89
N ALA A 157 -5.39 -17.92 12.22
CA ALA A 157 -5.92 -19.17 12.77
C ALA A 157 -6.55 -18.98 14.17
N ASN A 158 -6.13 -17.95 14.89
CA ASN A 158 -6.64 -17.59 16.22
C ASN A 158 -6.94 -16.10 16.26
N GLY A 159 -8.12 -15.73 16.76
CA GLY A 159 -8.58 -14.33 16.80
C GLY A 159 -9.06 -13.84 15.44
N TYR A 160 -9.01 -12.55 15.24
CA TYR A 160 -9.47 -11.83 14.05
C TYR A 160 -8.33 -11.03 13.44
N ASN A 161 -8.43 -10.68 12.14
CA ASN A 161 -7.60 -9.62 11.59
C ASN A 161 -7.78 -8.33 12.42
N ASP A 162 -6.80 -7.46 12.47
CA ASP A 162 -6.89 -6.23 13.26
C ASP A 162 -7.93 -5.26 12.67
N ASN A 163 -7.95 -5.12 11.35
CA ASN A 163 -8.81 -4.19 10.63
C ASN A 163 -9.58 -4.86 9.50
N PHE A 164 -10.66 -4.24 9.06
CA PHE A 164 -11.26 -4.51 7.75
C PHE A 164 -10.28 -4.09 6.64
N VAL A 165 -10.23 -4.86 5.57
CA VAL A 165 -9.36 -4.63 4.41
C VAL A 165 -10.23 -4.58 3.17
N ASN A 166 -10.08 -3.52 2.37
CA ASN A 166 -10.70 -3.45 1.06
C ASN A 166 -10.06 -4.50 0.13
N VAL A 167 -10.88 -5.32 -0.50
CA VAL A 167 -10.42 -6.44 -1.34
C VAL A 167 -10.09 -6.04 -2.78
N GLY A 168 -10.20 -4.76 -3.11
CA GLY A 168 -10.07 -4.26 -4.48
C GLY A 168 -11.41 -4.23 -5.22
N LYS A 169 -11.37 -4.23 -6.54
CA LYS A 169 -12.54 -4.02 -7.39
C LYS A 169 -12.66 -5.11 -8.46
N ALA A 170 -13.76 -5.84 -8.47
CA ALA A 170 -14.11 -6.76 -9.55
C ALA A 170 -14.87 -6.02 -10.65
N GLY A 171 -14.40 -6.08 -11.89
CA GLY A 171 -15.02 -5.40 -13.03
C GLY A 171 -16.39 -6.01 -13.40
N LEU A 172 -17.37 -5.14 -13.67
CA LEU A 172 -18.71 -5.50 -14.10
C LEU A 172 -19.00 -5.11 -15.57
N GLU A 173 -17.96 -4.90 -16.38
CA GLU A 173 -18.09 -4.48 -17.79
C GLU A 173 -19.04 -5.37 -18.60
N ALA A 174 -18.99 -6.70 -18.40
CA ALA A 174 -19.85 -7.67 -19.07
C ALA A 174 -21.36 -7.48 -18.79
N TYR A 175 -21.68 -6.74 -17.74
CA TYR A 175 -23.04 -6.45 -17.29
C TYR A 175 -23.49 -5.02 -17.61
N ASN A 176 -22.69 -4.23 -18.33
CA ASN A 176 -23.06 -2.87 -18.68
C ASN A 176 -24.40 -2.81 -19.43
N GLY A 177 -25.32 -1.94 -18.97
CA GLY A 177 -26.68 -1.83 -19.46
C GLY A 177 -27.67 -2.84 -18.88
N LYS A 178 -27.26 -3.68 -17.92
CA LYS A 178 -28.09 -4.66 -17.23
C LYS A 178 -28.21 -4.34 -15.75
N SER A 179 -29.17 -5.02 -15.09
CA SER A 179 -29.20 -5.04 -13.62
C SER A 179 -28.58 -6.35 -13.12
N VAL A 180 -27.79 -6.26 -12.06
CA VAL A 180 -27.14 -7.41 -11.44
C VAL A 180 -27.51 -7.54 -9.96
N TYR A 181 -27.51 -8.77 -9.50
CA TYR A 181 -27.47 -9.12 -8.08
C TYR A 181 -26.08 -9.58 -7.71
N VAL A 182 -25.62 -9.20 -6.53
CA VAL A 182 -24.38 -9.70 -5.94
C VAL A 182 -24.71 -10.62 -4.79
N ALA A 183 -24.03 -11.76 -4.68
CA ALA A 183 -24.21 -12.70 -3.59
C ALA A 183 -22.91 -13.00 -2.87
N PHE A 184 -22.95 -12.97 -1.55
CA PHE A 184 -21.91 -13.46 -0.65
C PHE A 184 -22.37 -14.84 -0.14
N ARG A 185 -21.81 -15.90 -0.72
CA ARG A 185 -22.13 -17.27 -0.36
C ARG A 185 -21.14 -17.82 0.63
N TYR A 186 -21.63 -18.30 1.75
CA TYR A 186 -20.82 -19.02 2.72
C TYR A 186 -21.11 -20.51 2.65
N VAL A 187 -20.07 -21.32 2.46
CA VAL A 187 -20.14 -22.79 2.50
C VAL A 187 -19.20 -23.30 3.58
N GLY A 188 -19.75 -23.95 4.58
CA GLY A 188 -18.99 -24.42 5.72
C GLY A 188 -19.54 -25.71 6.31
N GLU A 189 -18.88 -26.18 7.36
CA GLU A 189 -19.27 -27.38 8.11
C GLU A 189 -18.86 -27.22 9.58
N GLY A 190 -19.86 -27.17 10.44
CA GLY A 190 -19.66 -27.11 11.86
C GLY A 190 -19.58 -28.50 12.53
N PRO A 191 -19.28 -28.57 13.82
CA PRO A 191 -19.03 -27.38 14.65
C PRO A 191 -17.62 -26.82 14.52
N LYS A 192 -16.65 -27.50 13.85
CA LYS A 192 -15.23 -27.10 13.83
C LYS A 192 -14.50 -27.36 12.49
N ALA A 193 -15.12 -28.01 11.51
CA ALA A 193 -14.41 -28.47 10.31
C ALA A 193 -14.10 -27.33 9.32
N LYS A 194 -15.11 -26.52 8.97
CA LYS A 194 -15.01 -25.36 8.07
C LYS A 194 -15.82 -24.21 8.66
N THR A 195 -15.19 -23.44 9.55
CA THR A 195 -15.90 -22.52 10.45
C THR A 195 -15.31 -21.11 10.45
N THR A 196 -14.49 -20.78 9.49
CA THR A 196 -13.93 -19.40 9.36
C THR A 196 -15.03 -18.38 9.60
N THR A 197 -14.78 -17.41 10.48
CA THR A 197 -15.69 -16.28 10.63
C THR A 197 -15.40 -15.28 9.53
N VAL A 198 -16.42 -14.92 8.79
CA VAL A 198 -16.38 -13.91 7.73
C VAL A 198 -17.14 -12.68 8.21
N GLN A 199 -16.50 -11.52 8.20
CA GLN A 199 -17.11 -10.22 8.45
C GLN A 199 -17.03 -9.41 7.17
N LEU A 200 -18.14 -8.85 6.73
CA LEU A 200 -18.33 -8.13 5.48
C LEU A 200 -18.86 -6.73 5.77
N ASP A 201 -18.30 -5.74 5.10
CA ASP A 201 -18.64 -4.33 5.28
C ASP A 201 -18.46 -3.55 3.98
N ASN A 202 -19.00 -2.33 3.91
CA ASN A 202 -18.78 -1.35 2.84
C ASN A 202 -18.94 -1.92 1.42
N VAL A 203 -20.00 -2.72 1.20
CA VAL A 203 -20.30 -3.25 -0.15
C VAL A 203 -20.69 -2.10 -1.07
N SER A 204 -20.00 -1.95 -2.17
CA SER A 204 -20.29 -0.91 -3.16
C SER A 204 -20.22 -1.42 -4.60
N ILE A 205 -21.09 -0.90 -5.44
CA ILE A 205 -20.96 -0.98 -6.89
C ILE A 205 -20.83 0.46 -7.39
N SER A 206 -19.69 0.78 -7.97
CA SER A 206 -19.41 2.14 -8.44
C SER A 206 -18.67 2.13 -9.76
N SER A 207 -18.88 3.14 -10.56
CA SER A 207 -18.04 3.46 -11.72
C SER A 207 -16.82 4.31 -11.31
N ALA A 208 -16.70 4.63 -10.02
CA ALA A 208 -15.63 5.45 -9.52
C ALA A 208 -14.27 4.82 -9.81
N VAL A 209 -13.42 5.57 -10.46
CA VAL A 209 -12.01 5.26 -10.69
C VAL A 209 -11.19 6.30 -9.94
N LEU A 210 -10.07 5.87 -9.42
CA LEU A 210 -9.11 6.81 -8.85
C LEU A 210 -8.66 7.75 -9.96
N ALA A 211 -8.78 9.06 -9.75
CA ALA A 211 -8.25 10.03 -10.70
C ALA A 211 -6.74 9.79 -10.88
N PRO A 212 -6.19 10.07 -12.06
CA PRO A 212 -4.76 9.95 -12.29
C PRO A 212 -4.01 10.73 -11.21
N THR A 213 -3.12 10.06 -10.50
CA THR A 213 -2.28 10.67 -9.47
C THR A 213 -1.20 11.53 -10.10
N ASN A 214 -0.85 12.62 -9.45
CA ASN A 214 0.28 13.47 -9.82
C ASN A 214 1.51 13.12 -8.97
N GLU A 215 1.72 11.82 -8.76
CA GLU A 215 2.83 11.32 -7.98
C GLU A 215 4.16 11.80 -8.53
N LYS A 216 4.97 12.36 -7.66
CA LYS A 216 6.34 12.77 -7.96
C LYS A 216 7.32 11.91 -7.20
N PRO A 217 8.45 11.57 -7.80
CA PRO A 217 9.51 10.88 -7.08
C PRO A 217 10.18 11.81 -6.06
N TYR A 218 10.42 11.28 -4.88
CA TYR A 218 11.14 11.92 -3.79
C TYR A 218 12.16 10.97 -3.21
N ASN A 219 13.16 11.52 -2.53
CA ASN A 219 14.01 10.74 -1.65
C ASN A 219 14.25 11.46 -0.33
N ALA A 220 14.56 10.70 0.71
CA ALA A 220 14.97 11.24 2.00
C ALA A 220 15.94 10.28 2.69
N LEU A 221 16.99 10.85 3.28
CA LEU A 221 17.95 10.10 4.07
C LEU A 221 17.44 10.03 5.52
N TYR A 222 17.29 8.82 6.05
CA TYR A 222 16.91 8.56 7.43
C TYR A 222 18.10 8.04 8.23
N GLN A 223 18.15 8.40 9.50
CA GLN A 223 19.12 7.88 10.47
C GLN A 223 18.38 7.29 11.66
N PHE A 224 18.80 6.10 12.10
CA PHE A 224 18.30 5.51 13.33
C PHE A 224 19.03 6.14 14.54
N ASP A 225 18.28 6.74 15.47
CA ASP A 225 18.85 7.42 16.63
C ASP A 225 19.09 6.48 17.83
N GLY A 226 18.75 5.19 17.67
CA GLY A 226 18.78 4.16 18.71
C GLY A 226 17.39 3.83 19.26
N THR A 227 16.35 4.59 18.86
CA THR A 227 14.96 4.38 19.25
C THR A 227 14.00 4.50 18.08
N ALA A 228 14.27 5.40 17.13
CA ALA A 228 13.41 5.64 15.97
C ALA A 228 14.23 6.09 14.77
N TRP A 229 13.66 5.89 13.58
CA TRP A 229 14.16 6.45 12.34
C TRP A 229 13.72 7.92 12.23
N LYS A 230 14.67 8.81 11.94
CA LYS A 230 14.43 10.24 11.75
C LYS A 230 15.11 10.72 10.48
N VAL A 231 14.53 11.71 9.83
CA VAL A 231 15.17 12.37 8.71
C VAL A 231 16.54 12.89 9.17
N LYS A 232 17.58 12.56 8.42
CA LYS A 232 18.94 13.03 8.69
C LYS A 232 19.07 14.50 8.26
N GLU A 233 19.04 15.37 9.21
CA GLU A 233 19.33 16.79 9.01
C GLU A 233 20.80 17.06 9.34
N ASP A 234 21.54 17.50 8.35
CA ASP A 234 22.91 17.95 8.51
C ASP A 234 23.14 19.12 7.54
N SER A 235 23.53 20.27 8.05
CA SER A 235 23.71 21.48 7.24
C SER A 235 24.84 21.35 6.22
N ARG A 236 25.75 20.40 6.38
CA ARG A 236 26.85 20.11 5.45
C ARG A 236 26.50 19.06 4.43
N LEU A 237 25.47 18.22 4.70
CA LEU A 237 25.05 17.16 3.79
C LEU A 237 23.97 17.68 2.83
N VAL A 238 24.18 17.45 1.56
CA VAL A 238 23.23 17.71 0.48
C VAL A 238 22.92 16.40 -0.21
N VAL A 239 21.68 15.95 -0.15
CA VAL A 239 21.22 14.83 -0.95
C VAL A 239 20.59 15.36 -2.23
N VAL A 240 21.07 14.91 -3.39
CA VAL A 240 20.49 15.30 -4.69
C VAL A 240 19.16 14.60 -4.84
N THR A 241 18.09 15.38 -4.93
CA THR A 241 16.73 14.87 -5.07
C THR A 241 16.37 14.64 -6.54
N PRO A 242 15.32 13.86 -6.86
CA PRO A 242 14.81 13.74 -8.24
C PRO A 242 14.55 15.11 -8.89
N ALA A 243 13.92 16.03 -8.16
CA ALA A 243 13.68 17.39 -8.65
C ALA A 243 14.97 18.19 -8.91
N ASP A 244 16.04 17.94 -8.13
CA ASP A 244 17.35 18.55 -8.38
C ASP A 244 17.97 17.99 -9.69
N TYR A 245 17.86 16.68 -9.94
CA TYR A 245 18.30 16.08 -11.22
C TYR A 245 17.51 16.63 -12.40
N ASP A 246 16.20 16.74 -12.31
CA ASP A 246 15.35 17.36 -13.34
C ASP A 246 15.79 18.78 -13.66
N ALA A 247 16.08 19.57 -12.64
CA ALA A 247 16.55 20.95 -12.78
C ALA A 247 17.93 21.05 -13.46
N MET A 248 18.76 20.00 -13.37
CA MET A 248 20.05 19.91 -14.04
C MET A 248 19.94 19.45 -15.51
N GLY A 249 18.77 19.01 -15.98
CA GLY A 249 18.49 18.62 -17.36
C GLY A 249 18.81 17.17 -17.66
N SER A 250 19.87 16.84 -18.42
CA SER A 250 20.16 15.46 -18.85
C SER A 250 20.16 14.43 -17.72
N PRO A 251 20.74 14.68 -16.54
CA PRO A 251 20.71 13.75 -15.41
C PRO A 251 19.29 13.40 -14.90
N GLY A 252 18.30 14.30 -15.09
CA GLY A 252 16.92 14.10 -14.70
C GLY A 252 16.19 13.00 -15.49
N SER A 253 16.72 12.61 -16.67
CA SER A 253 16.10 11.52 -17.43
C SER A 253 16.09 10.18 -16.69
N HIS A 254 16.99 9.99 -15.73
CA HIS A 254 17.17 8.75 -14.97
C HIS A 254 17.43 8.99 -13.47
N ASP A 255 17.36 10.22 -12.99
CA ASP A 255 17.66 10.61 -11.62
C ASP A 255 19.04 10.11 -11.15
N ASN A 256 20.06 10.23 -12.01
CA ASN A 256 21.43 9.86 -11.68
C ASN A 256 22.45 10.56 -12.57
N PHE A 257 23.69 10.58 -12.11
CA PHE A 257 24.84 10.89 -12.94
C PHE A 257 25.44 9.64 -13.59
N SER A 258 26.26 9.81 -14.57
CA SER A 258 26.92 8.74 -15.32
C SER A 258 28.23 9.25 -15.93
N THR A 259 28.90 8.39 -16.68
CA THR A 259 30.11 8.79 -17.43
C THR A 259 29.79 9.87 -18.48
N SER A 260 28.61 9.87 -19.07
CA SER A 260 28.19 10.88 -20.06
C SER A 260 27.72 12.18 -19.36
N ASP A 261 27.17 12.06 -18.19
CA ASP A 261 26.68 13.17 -17.35
C ASP A 261 27.48 13.18 -16.05
N ALA A 262 28.76 13.53 -16.15
CA ALA A 262 29.67 13.49 -15.03
C ALA A 262 29.32 14.55 -13.96
N PRO A 263 29.27 14.20 -12.66
CA PRO A 263 28.80 15.08 -11.60
C PRO A 263 29.57 16.40 -11.51
N GLU A 264 30.83 16.40 -11.82
CA GLU A 264 31.69 17.60 -11.85
C GLU A 264 31.24 18.68 -12.84
N ASN A 265 30.44 18.30 -13.85
CA ASN A 265 29.90 19.25 -14.82
C ASN A 265 28.62 19.94 -14.33
N TYR A 266 27.94 19.40 -13.33
CA TYR A 266 26.64 19.85 -12.85
C TYR A 266 26.67 20.35 -11.40
N LEU A 267 27.32 19.61 -10.51
CA LEU A 267 27.28 19.89 -9.07
C LEU A 267 27.83 21.25 -8.64
N PRO A 268 28.90 21.82 -9.25
CA PRO A 268 29.34 23.17 -8.90
C PRO A 268 28.26 24.23 -9.14
N GLN A 269 27.56 24.17 -10.27
CA GLN A 269 26.50 25.11 -10.61
C GLN A 269 25.25 24.89 -9.75
N PHE A 270 24.90 23.63 -9.52
CA PHE A 270 23.80 23.24 -8.62
C PHE A 270 24.03 23.81 -7.20
N LEU A 271 25.23 23.63 -6.66
CA LEU A 271 25.58 24.15 -5.34
C LEU A 271 25.56 25.69 -5.30
N ALA A 272 26.02 26.35 -6.36
CA ALA A 272 25.96 27.81 -6.47
C ALA A 272 24.53 28.35 -6.46
N GLN A 273 23.60 27.66 -7.11
CA GLN A 273 22.18 28.01 -7.10
C GLN A 273 21.52 27.73 -5.73
N LYS A 274 21.86 26.59 -5.12
CA LYS A 274 21.28 26.16 -3.84
C LYS A 274 21.82 26.95 -2.65
N PHE A 275 23.08 27.43 -2.73
CA PHE A 275 23.75 28.18 -1.69
C PHE A 275 24.34 29.51 -2.24
N PRO A 276 23.49 30.47 -2.61
CA PRO A 276 23.93 31.72 -3.26
C PRO A 276 24.73 32.64 -2.34
N TYR A 277 24.73 32.38 -1.03
CA TYR A 277 25.44 33.15 -0.01
C TYR A 277 26.64 32.41 0.59
N ALA A 278 27.12 31.36 -0.11
CA ALA A 278 28.29 30.62 0.35
C ALA A 278 29.50 31.53 0.49
N GLN A 279 30.33 31.25 1.50
CA GLN A 279 31.53 32.03 1.82
C GLN A 279 32.80 31.20 1.63
N GLU A 280 33.88 31.86 1.43
CA GLU A 280 35.21 31.23 1.29
C GLU A 280 35.49 30.26 2.44
N GLY A 281 35.76 29.00 2.10
CA GLY A 281 35.98 27.91 3.04
C GLY A 281 34.73 27.10 3.42
N ASP A 282 33.54 27.49 3.00
CA ASP A 282 32.36 26.66 3.19
C ASP A 282 32.52 25.30 2.49
N SER A 283 32.05 24.24 3.13
CA SER A 283 32.05 22.87 2.55
C SER A 283 30.70 22.22 2.56
N LYS A 284 30.46 21.38 1.54
CA LYS A 284 29.26 20.54 1.43
C LYS A 284 29.68 19.14 0.99
N ALA A 285 29.17 18.12 1.69
CA ALA A 285 29.18 16.75 1.24
C ALA A 285 27.92 16.52 0.39
N VAL A 286 28.08 16.18 -0.87
CA VAL A 286 26.99 16.00 -1.82
C VAL A 286 26.82 14.51 -2.08
N MET A 287 25.66 13.97 -1.68
CA MET A 287 25.29 12.56 -1.92
C MET A 287 24.42 12.49 -3.17
N TYR A 288 24.77 11.62 -4.10
CA TYR A 288 24.07 11.47 -5.38
C TYR A 288 24.12 10.04 -5.88
N LYS A 289 23.23 9.71 -6.82
CA LYS A 289 23.22 8.44 -7.55
C LYS A 289 24.14 8.50 -8.74
N TYR A 290 25.00 7.50 -8.92
CA TYR A 290 25.88 7.35 -10.07
C TYR A 290 25.65 6.01 -10.76
N TYR A 291 25.44 6.03 -12.06
CA TYR A 291 25.22 4.84 -12.88
C TYR A 291 26.48 4.45 -13.64
N ASN A 292 26.96 3.25 -13.34
CA ASN A 292 27.99 2.55 -14.13
C ASN A 292 27.62 1.06 -14.21
N LYS A 293 26.70 0.73 -15.11
CA LYS A 293 26.04 -0.58 -15.24
C LYS A 293 25.14 -0.95 -14.03
N VAL A 294 25.45 -0.45 -12.87
CA VAL A 294 24.67 -0.54 -11.64
C VAL A 294 24.62 0.86 -11.05
N THR A 295 23.48 1.23 -10.47
CA THR A 295 23.36 2.51 -9.76
C THR A 295 23.92 2.34 -8.35
N THR A 296 24.91 3.19 -8.00
CA THR A 296 25.50 3.29 -6.67
C THR A 296 25.23 4.65 -6.08
N MET A 297 25.34 4.78 -4.75
CA MET A 297 25.37 6.06 -4.08
C MET A 297 26.83 6.50 -3.93
N GLU A 298 27.10 7.70 -4.37
CA GLU A 298 28.41 8.35 -4.25
C GLU A 298 28.29 9.60 -3.36
N VAL A 299 29.40 9.98 -2.74
CA VAL A 299 29.48 11.21 -1.93
C VAL A 299 30.77 11.93 -2.28
N ASP A 300 30.61 13.16 -2.75
CA ASP A 300 31.73 14.05 -3.01
C ASP A 300 31.68 15.24 -2.07
N GLU A 301 32.84 15.68 -1.60
CA GLU A 301 32.94 16.95 -0.86
C GLU A 301 33.33 18.08 -1.81
N TYR A 302 32.57 19.17 -1.72
CA TYR A 302 32.85 20.41 -2.43
C TYR A 302 33.24 21.53 -1.44
N LEU A 303 34.24 22.34 -1.80
CA LEU A 303 34.65 23.51 -1.08
C LEU A 303 34.31 24.77 -1.88
N PHE A 304 33.81 25.80 -1.21
CA PHE A 304 33.65 27.12 -1.83
C PHE A 304 34.98 27.85 -1.77
N LYS A 305 35.57 28.05 -2.94
CA LYS A 305 36.89 28.66 -3.09
C LYS A 305 36.94 29.62 -4.28
N GLU A 306 37.49 30.80 -4.08
CA GLU A 306 37.62 31.80 -5.14
C GLU A 306 36.31 32.12 -5.86
N GLY A 307 35.18 32.13 -5.09
CA GLY A 307 33.86 32.47 -5.60
C GLY A 307 33.15 31.32 -6.33
N THR A 308 33.67 30.07 -6.28
CA THR A 308 33.08 28.92 -6.93
C THR A 308 33.14 27.64 -6.06
N TRP A 309 32.24 26.71 -6.30
CA TRP A 309 32.30 25.38 -5.69
C TRP A 309 33.28 24.50 -6.48
N VAL A 310 34.26 23.93 -5.83
CA VAL A 310 35.26 23.04 -6.41
C VAL A 310 35.30 21.72 -5.68
N LEU A 311 35.46 20.63 -6.42
CA LEU A 311 35.63 19.31 -5.83
C LEU A 311 36.85 19.27 -4.93
N ASN A 312 36.66 18.82 -3.68
CA ASN A 312 37.78 18.69 -2.71
C ASN A 312 38.51 17.36 -2.96
N ASN A 313 39.50 17.38 -3.81
CA ASN A 313 40.35 16.22 -4.11
C ASN A 313 41.37 15.89 -3.00
N ASN A 314 41.42 16.66 -1.93
CA ASN A 314 42.38 16.48 -0.84
C ASN A 314 41.85 15.62 0.32
N ILE A 315 40.66 15.03 0.17
CA ILE A 315 40.12 14.14 1.17
C ILE A 315 40.73 12.77 0.99
N GLU A 316 41.60 12.39 1.90
CA GLU A 316 41.95 10.98 2.10
C GLU A 316 40.77 10.26 2.81
N LEU A 317 39.67 10.06 2.14
CA LEU A 317 38.61 9.16 2.62
C LEU A 317 39.09 7.72 2.42
N LYS A 318 39.69 7.16 3.48
CA LYS A 318 40.09 5.74 3.54
C LYS A 318 38.93 4.80 3.83
N GLU A 319 37.70 5.28 3.87
CA GLU A 319 36.52 4.47 4.18
C GLU A 319 35.68 4.23 2.94
N LYS A 320 35.64 2.96 2.50
CA LYS A 320 34.65 2.51 1.51
C LYS A 320 33.30 2.41 2.21
N VAL A 321 32.40 3.26 1.79
CA VAL A 321 31.00 3.18 2.18
C VAL A 321 30.31 2.14 1.30
N ASN A 322 29.93 1.03 1.85
CA ASN A 322 29.19 0.00 1.14
C ASN A 322 27.68 0.21 1.35
N PHE A 323 26.97 0.51 0.27
CA PHE A 323 25.51 0.49 0.27
C PHE A 323 25.03 -0.86 -0.26
N VAL A 324 24.12 -1.48 0.46
CA VAL A 324 23.45 -2.71 0.01
C VAL A 324 22.05 -2.34 -0.48
N HIS A 325 21.78 -2.60 -1.75
CA HIS A 325 20.46 -2.44 -2.35
C HIS A 325 19.66 -3.73 -2.21
N ASN A 326 18.52 -3.68 -1.52
CA ASN A 326 17.63 -4.84 -1.31
C ASN A 326 16.37 -4.82 -2.19
N GLY A 327 16.45 -4.17 -3.37
CA GLY A 327 15.36 -4.08 -4.35
C GLY A 327 14.48 -2.83 -4.25
N THR A 328 14.45 -2.16 -3.08
CA THR A 328 13.64 -0.96 -2.87
C THR A 328 14.35 0.12 -2.05
N CYS A 329 15.47 -0.18 -1.43
CA CYS A 329 16.18 0.74 -0.53
C CYS A 329 17.69 0.49 -0.54
N LEU A 330 18.48 1.56 -0.35
CA LEU A 330 19.92 1.48 -0.17
C LEU A 330 20.25 1.57 1.32
N LEU A 331 20.85 0.53 1.88
CA LEU A 331 21.32 0.52 3.27
C LEU A 331 22.80 0.88 3.32
N TYR A 332 23.14 1.88 4.11
CA TYR A 332 24.52 2.19 4.49
C TYR A 332 24.88 1.42 5.77
N THR A 333 25.92 0.57 5.67
CA THR A 333 26.51 -0.05 6.87
C THR A 333 27.79 0.68 7.21
N SER A 334 27.82 1.36 8.35
CA SER A 334 29.05 1.92 8.88
C SER A 334 30.10 0.82 9.07
N PRO A 335 31.37 1.02 8.66
CA PRO A 335 32.43 0.08 8.98
C PRO A 335 32.54 -0.07 10.50
N SER A 336 32.57 -1.31 10.97
CA SER A 336 32.73 -1.60 12.38
C SER A 336 34.01 -0.95 12.94
N PRO A 337 33.99 -0.32 14.12
CA PRO A 337 35.16 0.28 14.75
C PRO A 337 36.26 -0.73 15.16
N ARG A 338 36.15 -2.00 14.76
CA ARG A 338 37.01 -3.10 15.23
C ARG A 338 37.98 -3.67 14.20
N ASP A 339 38.12 -3.09 13.03
CA ASP A 339 39.23 -3.50 12.16
C ASP A 339 40.53 -2.94 12.71
N PRO A 340 41.47 -3.80 13.14
CA PRO A 340 42.75 -3.35 13.67
C PRO A 340 43.52 -2.67 12.54
N LYS A 341 43.98 -1.46 12.79
CA LYS A 341 44.94 -0.78 11.95
C LYS A 341 46.13 -1.69 11.74
N THR A 342 46.26 -2.26 10.56
CA THR A 342 47.53 -2.83 10.12
C THR A 342 48.44 -1.66 9.79
N SER A 343 49.47 -1.58 10.58
CA SER A 343 50.63 -0.68 10.46
C SER A 343 51.34 -0.81 9.10
#